data_b6ee9862f246727dbd36a0d7744eabe3
#
_entry.id   b6ee9862f246727dbd36a0d7744eabe3
#
_cell.length_a   1.000
_cell.length_b   1.000
_cell.length_c   1.000
_cell.angle_alpha   90.00
_cell.angle_beta   90.00
_cell.angle_gamma   90.00
#
_symmetry.space_group_name_H-M   'P 1'
#
loop_
_entity.id
_entity.type
_entity.pdbx_description
1 polymer ?
#
loop_
_entity_poly.entity_id
_entity_poly.type
_entity_poly.pdbx_seq_one_letter_code
_entity_poly.pdbx_strand_id
1 'polypeptide(L)'
;MQEALNADAAEVEADAGCPNEPIDLDDVVRDAEDAAKQAESFKGAPGVVVISRYPAAGLREVNVSLDSDDITVKSADGTDVVIEWEAGCEGVEQPTVTLEEHTLSVRRANPDVFKTFFSVFQKEGGKVTVRVPRGYAADYVLSTTSGDIRLYAIDVDKVKVNTTSGDVRVEPDAGIRAKEIDVTTISGGATVSACAGDVVVSTVSGKQFVSCDANRADLNVVSGKIHAEGASEEWEISSVSGDAEVLCTVAPTRKIQINSMSANVHVALPGDIRGFVADISSMSGKIVNEFGPNRYGTCALPIHMDTMSGKLMLTRL
;
A
#
# COMPACT_ATOMS: atom_id res chain seq x y z
N MET A 1 26.32 80.86 -3.35
CA MET A 1 25.80 80.72 -1.98
C MET A 1 25.45 79.29 -1.83
N GLN A 2 26.35 78.70 -1.28
CA GLN A 2 26.43 77.96 -0.04
C GLN A 2 26.11 76.51 -0.26
N GLU A 3 27.11 75.72 -0.21
CA GLU A 3 27.68 74.92 0.92
C GLU A 3 26.81 73.67 1.19
N ALA A 4 27.36 72.57 0.82
CA ALA A 4 28.16 71.61 1.56
C ALA A 4 27.31 70.88 2.68
N LEU A 5 27.11 69.61 2.50
CA LEU A 5 27.25 68.63 3.58
C LEU A 5 27.43 67.25 2.98
N ASN A 6 28.66 66.78 3.03
CA ASN A 6 29.05 65.41 2.91
C ASN A 6 28.44 64.66 4.08
N ALA A 7 27.85 63.53 3.80
CA ALA A 7 27.65 62.45 4.78
C ALA A 7 28.02 61.14 4.12
N ASP A 8 29.08 60.53 4.65
CA ASP A 8 29.59 59.21 4.41
C ASP A 8 28.47 58.17 4.32
N ALA A 9 28.38 57.55 3.18
CA ALA A 9 27.73 56.25 3.07
C ALA A 9 28.84 55.18 3.02
N ALA A 10 29.11 54.57 4.17
CA ALA A 10 29.94 53.39 4.26
C ALA A 10 29.36 52.28 3.40
N GLU A 11 30.08 51.90 2.37
CA GLU A 11 29.85 50.64 1.66
C GLU A 11 30.05 49.49 2.64
N VAL A 12 28.97 48.86 3.04
CA VAL A 12 28.97 47.52 3.66
C VAL A 12 29.01 46.55 2.50
N GLU A 13 30.21 46.13 2.13
CA GLU A 13 30.36 44.90 1.32
C GLU A 13 29.76 43.72 2.10
N ALA A 14 28.58 43.27 1.68
CA ALA A 14 28.04 42.01 2.08
C ALA A 14 28.76 40.93 1.29
N ASP A 15 29.84 40.42 1.85
CA ASP A 15 30.43 39.14 1.45
C ASP A 15 29.46 37.99 1.84
N ALA A 16 28.47 37.75 1.02
CA ALA A 16 27.64 36.60 1.07
C ALA A 16 28.32 35.49 0.25
N GLY A 17 29.39 34.95 0.79
CA GLY A 17 29.94 33.68 0.37
C GLY A 17 28.92 32.58 0.64
N CYS A 18 28.09 32.27 -0.36
CA CYS A 18 27.42 30.98 -0.41
C CYS A 18 28.50 29.92 -0.57
N PRO A 19 28.66 29.00 0.38
CA PRO A 19 29.44 27.79 0.13
C PRO A 19 28.66 26.93 -0.85
N ASN A 20 28.94 27.06 -2.13
CA ASN A 20 28.45 26.22 -3.20
C ASN A 20 29.37 25.00 -3.33
N GLU A 21 29.65 24.33 -2.21
CA GLU A 21 30.23 23.01 -2.26
C GLU A 21 29.10 22.03 -2.53
N PRO A 22 29.22 21.16 -3.55
CA PRO A 22 28.24 20.11 -3.75
C PRO A 22 28.21 19.26 -2.50
N ILE A 23 27.03 19.14 -1.88
CA ILE A 23 26.81 18.24 -0.74
C ILE A 23 27.16 16.85 -1.23
N ASP A 24 28.22 16.25 -0.68
CA ASP A 24 28.60 14.89 -0.97
C ASP A 24 27.55 13.98 -0.34
N LEU A 25 26.74 13.35 -1.18
CA LEU A 25 25.67 12.47 -0.75
C LEU A 25 26.22 11.27 0.07
N ASP A 26 27.45 10.86 -0.21
CA ASP A 26 28.10 9.77 0.50
C ASP A 26 28.46 10.18 1.95
N ASP A 27 28.80 11.44 2.18
CA ASP A 27 29.04 11.96 3.54
C ASP A 27 27.73 12.05 4.35
N VAL A 28 26.63 12.49 3.73
CA VAL A 28 25.31 12.56 4.38
C VAL A 28 24.80 11.15 4.75
N VAL A 29 25.00 10.19 3.86
CA VAL A 29 24.62 8.80 4.10
C VAL A 29 25.47 8.21 5.25
N ARG A 30 26.77 8.46 5.25
CA ARG A 30 27.68 7.97 6.30
C ARG A 30 27.34 8.54 7.67
N ASP A 31 27.06 9.84 7.77
CA ASP A 31 26.66 10.48 9.03
C ASP A 31 25.32 9.93 9.56
N ALA A 32 24.37 9.62 8.66
CA ALA A 32 23.11 8.98 9.02
C ALA A 32 23.29 7.52 9.47
N GLU A 33 24.19 6.78 8.82
CA GLU A 33 24.56 5.41 9.24
C GLU A 33 25.25 5.38 10.61
N ASP A 34 26.14 6.33 10.89
CA ASP A 34 26.81 6.42 12.18
C ASP A 34 25.87 6.85 13.31
N ALA A 35 24.91 7.73 13.02
CA ALA A 35 23.84 8.08 13.96
C ALA A 35 22.92 6.87 14.26
N ALA A 36 22.63 6.07 13.24
CA ALA A 36 21.84 4.85 13.40
C ALA A 36 22.57 3.76 14.21
N LYS A 37 23.89 3.63 14.07
CA LYS A 37 24.71 2.68 14.84
C LYS A 37 24.86 3.06 16.32
N GLN A 38 24.72 4.36 16.67
CA GLN A 38 24.82 4.86 18.05
C GLN A 38 23.49 4.81 18.81
N ALA A 39 22.37 4.48 18.17
CA ALA A 39 21.10 4.32 18.85
C ALA A 39 21.16 3.07 19.77
N GLU A 40 21.49 3.28 21.04
CA GLU A 40 21.27 2.26 22.08
C GLU A 40 19.78 1.85 22.05
N SER A 41 19.50 0.56 22.23
CA SER A 41 18.12 0.04 22.27
C SER A 41 17.34 0.74 23.39
N PHE A 42 16.54 1.72 23.02
CA PHE A 42 15.69 2.45 23.94
C PHE A 42 14.45 1.61 24.25
N LYS A 43 14.12 1.44 25.54
CA LYS A 43 12.87 0.84 25.97
C LYS A 43 11.85 1.93 26.21
N GLY A 44 10.78 1.94 25.43
CA GLY A 44 9.73 2.93 25.54
C GLY A 44 8.82 2.75 26.74
N ALA A 45 8.15 3.83 27.10
CA ALA A 45 6.98 3.81 27.96
C ALA A 45 5.77 4.33 27.19
N PRO A 46 4.54 3.92 27.51
CA PRO A 46 3.33 4.37 26.83
C PRO A 46 3.25 5.90 26.77
N GLY A 47 2.94 6.43 25.55
CA GLY A 47 2.85 7.87 25.32
C GLY A 47 4.19 8.58 25.06
N VAL A 48 5.31 7.88 25.11
CA VAL A 48 6.61 8.42 24.68
C VAL A 48 6.78 8.17 23.19
N VAL A 49 6.97 9.24 22.42
CA VAL A 49 7.20 9.19 20.98
C VAL A 49 8.69 9.47 20.71
N VAL A 50 9.33 8.52 20.06
CA VAL A 50 10.70 8.68 19.58
C VAL A 50 10.64 9.08 18.10
N ILE A 51 11.39 10.12 17.74
CA ILE A 51 11.37 10.68 16.40
C ILE A 51 12.78 10.61 15.80
N SER A 52 12.90 9.98 14.64
CA SER A 52 14.12 9.94 13.84
C SER A 52 13.87 10.58 12.48
N ARG A 53 14.88 11.27 11.94
CA ARG A 53 14.78 11.99 10.66
C ARG A 53 15.89 11.53 9.72
N TYR A 54 15.54 11.32 8.47
CA TYR A 54 16.44 10.87 7.41
C TYR A 54 16.21 11.71 6.14
N PRO A 55 17.25 12.12 5.42
CA PRO A 55 17.07 12.84 4.16
C PRO A 55 16.34 11.95 3.16
N ALA A 56 15.29 12.51 2.52
CA ALA A 56 14.58 11.78 1.46
C ALA A 56 15.36 11.80 0.13
N ALA A 57 16.33 12.68 -0.02
CA ALA A 57 17.09 12.79 -1.25
C ALA A 57 17.87 11.49 -1.54
N GLY A 58 17.62 10.88 -2.70
CA GLY A 58 18.26 9.63 -3.10
C GLY A 58 17.60 8.35 -2.57
N LEU A 59 16.67 8.44 -1.64
CA LEU A 59 15.91 7.28 -1.15
C LEU A 59 15.05 6.70 -2.28
N ARG A 60 15.01 5.39 -2.43
CA ARG A 60 14.22 4.68 -3.45
C ARG A 60 13.23 3.69 -2.85
N GLU A 61 13.55 3.16 -1.67
CA GLU A 61 12.74 2.15 -1.01
C GLU A 61 12.59 2.46 0.48
N VAL A 62 11.40 2.23 1.00
CA VAL A 62 11.09 2.22 2.44
C VAL A 62 10.62 0.83 2.81
N ASN A 63 11.40 0.15 3.64
CA ASN A 63 11.14 -1.22 4.09
C ASN A 63 10.85 -1.22 5.59
N VAL A 64 9.61 -1.56 5.96
CA VAL A 64 9.19 -1.64 7.36
C VAL A 64 8.78 -3.07 7.68
N SER A 65 9.53 -3.73 8.56
CA SER A 65 9.27 -5.12 8.96
C SER A 65 9.22 -5.24 10.48
N LEU A 66 8.02 -5.45 11.00
CA LEU A 66 7.72 -5.45 12.43
C LEU A 66 6.90 -6.70 12.79
N ASP A 67 6.76 -6.99 14.09
CA ASP A 67 6.03 -8.17 14.54
C ASP A 67 4.56 -7.86 14.87
N SER A 68 4.32 -6.91 15.76
CA SER A 68 2.98 -6.60 16.28
C SER A 68 2.65 -5.11 16.29
N ASP A 69 3.51 -4.29 15.74
CA ASP A 69 3.26 -2.84 15.67
C ASP A 69 2.35 -2.50 14.50
N ASP A 70 1.48 -1.52 14.73
CA ASP A 70 0.74 -0.88 13.67
C ASP A 70 1.68 -0.02 12.81
N ILE A 71 1.58 -0.14 11.49
CA ILE A 71 2.38 0.62 10.54
C ILE A 71 1.49 1.64 9.86
N THR A 72 1.87 2.90 9.91
CA THR A 72 1.20 3.96 9.16
C THR A 72 2.21 4.69 8.29
N VAL A 73 1.98 4.74 6.98
CA VAL A 73 2.76 5.53 6.03
C VAL A 73 1.90 6.65 5.47
N LYS A 74 2.38 7.89 5.54
CA LYS A 74 1.63 9.05 5.05
C LYS A 74 2.54 10.18 4.60
N SER A 75 2.01 11.08 3.77
CA SER A 75 2.76 12.28 3.36
C SER A 75 2.88 13.31 4.48
N ALA A 76 3.94 14.10 4.42
CA ALA A 76 4.16 15.26 5.26
C ALA A 76 4.83 16.38 4.47
N ASP A 77 4.79 17.58 5.03
CA ASP A 77 5.55 18.70 4.50
C ASP A 77 7.01 18.60 4.99
N GLY A 78 7.95 18.99 4.15
CA GLY A 78 9.38 18.96 4.46
C GLY A 78 10.21 18.23 3.39
N THR A 79 11.48 18.00 3.70
CA THR A 79 12.46 17.34 2.81
C THR A 79 12.95 16.00 3.36
N ASP A 80 12.60 15.69 4.61
CA ASP A 80 13.08 14.50 5.30
C ASP A 80 11.98 13.48 5.47
N VAL A 81 12.35 12.19 5.43
CA VAL A 81 11.51 11.13 5.95
C VAL A 81 11.61 11.12 7.47
N VAL A 82 10.46 11.15 8.14
CA VAL A 82 10.37 11.15 9.60
C VAL A 82 9.76 9.84 10.06
N ILE A 83 10.48 9.13 10.93
CA ILE A 83 9.99 7.94 11.59
C ILE A 83 9.57 8.31 13.02
N GLU A 84 8.32 8.11 13.33
CA GLU A 84 7.77 8.28 14.67
C GLU A 84 7.42 6.89 15.23
N TRP A 85 7.98 6.55 16.36
CA TRP A 85 7.64 5.31 17.06
C TRP A 85 7.05 5.63 18.43
N GLU A 86 5.93 5.02 18.75
CA GLU A 86 5.23 5.10 20.01
C GLU A 86 5.10 3.69 20.61
N ALA A 87 5.61 3.48 21.81
CA ALA A 87 5.50 2.19 22.48
C ALA A 87 4.05 1.93 22.91
N GLY A 88 3.54 0.74 22.64
CA GLY A 88 2.20 0.32 23.09
C GLY A 88 2.13 0.01 24.58
N CYS A 89 3.23 -0.44 25.18
CA CYS A 89 3.35 -0.72 26.60
C CYS A 89 4.78 -0.46 27.11
N GLU A 90 4.97 -0.54 28.43
CA GLU A 90 6.28 -0.35 29.05
C GLU A 90 7.23 -1.49 28.71
N GLY A 91 8.47 -1.15 28.40
CA GLY A 91 9.53 -2.12 28.16
C GLY A 91 9.64 -2.65 26.73
N VAL A 92 8.79 -2.18 25.82
CA VAL A 92 8.90 -2.51 24.38
C VAL A 92 10.15 -1.84 23.79
N GLU A 93 10.96 -2.62 23.11
CA GLU A 93 12.18 -2.12 22.47
C GLU A 93 11.85 -1.31 21.22
N GLN A 94 12.54 -0.20 21.04
CA GLN A 94 12.43 0.62 19.84
C GLN A 94 12.87 -0.19 18.60
N PRO A 95 12.18 -0.08 17.46
CA PRO A 95 12.67 -0.63 16.19
C PRO A 95 14.00 0.00 15.80
N THR A 96 14.88 -0.81 15.24
CA THR A 96 16.13 -0.31 14.64
C THR A 96 15.82 0.30 13.29
N VAL A 97 16.33 1.49 13.04
CA VAL A 97 16.23 2.18 11.75
C VAL A 97 17.62 2.26 11.13
N THR A 98 17.75 1.76 9.91
CA THR A 98 18.99 1.83 9.13
C THR A 98 18.71 2.47 7.78
N LEU A 99 19.65 3.30 7.31
CA LEU A 99 19.66 3.83 5.96
C LEU A 99 20.88 3.26 5.24
N GLU A 100 20.67 2.41 4.26
CA GLU A 100 21.72 1.77 3.48
C GLU A 100 21.52 2.11 2.00
N GLU A 101 22.51 2.69 1.37
CA GLU A 101 22.47 3.13 -0.03
C GLU A 101 21.23 4.00 -0.32
N HIS A 102 20.14 3.37 -0.76
CA HIS A 102 18.89 4.01 -1.15
C HIS A 102 17.66 3.42 -0.44
N THR A 103 17.87 2.58 0.57
CA THR A 103 16.83 1.87 1.29
C THR A 103 16.80 2.28 2.76
N LEU A 104 15.68 2.81 3.21
CA LEU A 104 15.41 3.06 4.62
C LEU A 104 14.69 1.83 5.20
N SER A 105 15.35 1.15 6.12
CA SER A 105 14.82 -0.05 6.77
C SER A 105 14.45 0.22 8.23
N VAL A 106 13.22 -0.13 8.60
CA VAL A 106 12.73 -0.09 9.98
C VAL A 106 12.43 -1.53 10.40
N ARG A 107 13.20 -2.06 11.31
CA ARG A 107 13.09 -3.45 11.74
C ARG A 107 13.12 -3.58 13.25
N ARG A 108 12.34 -4.51 13.78
CA ARG A 108 12.55 -4.93 15.17
C ARG A 108 13.67 -5.96 15.21
N ALA A 109 14.63 -5.81 16.12
CA ALA A 109 15.64 -6.83 16.36
C ALA A 109 14.94 -8.12 16.78
N ASN A 110 15.28 -9.23 16.11
CA ASN A 110 14.69 -10.55 16.40
C ASN A 110 14.89 -10.87 17.90
N PRO A 111 13.84 -10.91 18.73
CA PRO A 111 14.02 -11.43 20.08
C PRO A 111 14.39 -12.91 19.96
N ASP A 112 15.24 -13.38 20.86
CA ASP A 112 15.61 -14.80 20.98
C ASP A 112 14.39 -15.69 20.75
N VAL A 113 14.48 -16.64 19.82
CA VAL A 113 13.40 -17.55 19.38
C VAL A 113 12.65 -18.21 20.55
N PHE A 114 13.27 -18.28 21.74
CA PHE A 114 12.69 -18.85 22.95
C PHE A 114 11.70 -17.90 23.69
N LYS A 115 11.83 -16.58 23.55
CA LYS A 115 10.89 -15.63 24.18
C LYS A 115 9.61 -15.49 23.39
N THR A 116 9.64 -15.77 22.09
CA THR A 116 8.50 -15.62 21.17
C THR A 116 7.33 -16.55 21.51
N PHE A 117 7.57 -17.72 22.13
CA PHE A 117 6.49 -18.68 22.46
C PHE A 117 5.59 -18.22 23.61
N PHE A 118 6.05 -17.36 24.50
CA PHE A 118 5.26 -16.83 25.63
C PHE A 118 4.66 -15.44 25.37
N SER A 119 5.18 -14.69 24.42
CA SER A 119 4.73 -13.32 24.12
C SER A 119 3.56 -13.27 23.12
N VAL A 120 3.20 -14.38 22.50
CA VAL A 120 2.12 -14.47 21.50
C VAL A 120 0.73 -14.04 22.04
N PHE A 121 0.58 -13.98 23.37
CA PHE A 121 -0.69 -13.61 24.02
C PHE A 121 -0.74 -12.15 24.54
N GLN A 122 0.34 -11.41 24.48
CA GLN A 122 0.32 -9.99 24.83
C GLN A 122 0.46 -9.18 23.55
N LYS A 123 -0.53 -8.37 23.25
CA LYS A 123 -0.50 -7.38 22.18
C LYS A 123 0.48 -6.26 22.57
N GLU A 124 1.76 -6.57 22.58
CA GLU A 124 2.85 -5.66 22.97
C GLU A 124 3.34 -4.78 21.81
N GLY A 125 2.50 -4.61 20.79
CA GLY A 125 2.81 -3.78 19.64
C GLY A 125 2.80 -2.30 19.99
N GLY A 126 3.67 -1.55 19.35
CA GLY A 126 3.65 -0.11 19.32
C GLY A 126 2.98 0.41 18.04
N LYS A 127 3.28 1.66 17.74
CA LYS A 127 2.84 2.29 16.50
C LYS A 127 4.05 2.93 15.82
N VAL A 128 4.27 2.57 14.57
CA VAL A 128 5.29 3.21 13.72
C VAL A 128 4.57 4.07 12.68
N THR A 129 4.89 5.35 12.64
CA THR A 129 4.43 6.25 11.61
C THR A 129 5.60 6.73 10.78
N VAL A 130 5.57 6.43 9.49
CA VAL A 130 6.53 6.90 8.50
C VAL A 130 5.90 8.08 7.76
N ARG A 131 6.50 9.26 7.89
CA ARG A 131 6.09 10.44 7.16
C ARG A 131 7.05 10.70 6.02
N VAL A 132 6.54 10.76 4.81
CA VAL A 132 7.34 10.93 3.59
C VAL A 132 7.04 12.31 2.98
N PRO A 133 8.03 13.04 2.47
CA PRO A 133 7.79 14.30 1.79
C PRO A 133 6.82 14.16 0.62
N ARG A 134 5.94 15.15 0.44
CA ARG A 134 5.02 15.20 -0.71
C ARG A 134 5.78 15.29 -2.03
N GLY A 135 5.26 14.64 -3.06
CA GLY A 135 5.89 14.60 -4.39
C GLY A 135 7.12 13.70 -4.46
N TYR A 136 7.35 12.90 -3.44
CA TYR A 136 8.43 11.93 -3.38
C TYR A 136 7.88 10.52 -3.60
N ALA A 137 8.08 9.98 -4.80
CA ALA A 137 7.68 8.61 -5.13
C ALA A 137 8.77 7.61 -4.72
N ALA A 138 8.39 6.57 -3.99
CA ALA A 138 9.27 5.48 -3.59
C ALA A 138 8.54 4.13 -3.67
N ASP A 139 9.31 3.07 -3.61
CA ASP A 139 8.79 1.71 -3.40
C ASP A 139 8.60 1.46 -1.89
N TYR A 140 7.51 0.82 -1.52
CA TYR A 140 7.19 0.51 -0.13
C TYR A 140 7.03 -0.98 0.07
N VAL A 141 7.80 -1.54 1.01
CA VAL A 141 7.68 -2.93 1.46
C VAL A 141 7.30 -2.92 2.94
N LEU A 142 6.05 -3.26 3.25
CA LEU A 142 5.50 -3.17 4.60
C LEU A 142 5.09 -4.56 5.08
N SER A 143 5.59 -4.97 6.22
CA SER A 143 5.34 -6.29 6.78
C SER A 143 5.09 -6.23 8.28
N THR A 144 4.05 -6.92 8.75
CA THR A 144 3.82 -7.15 10.18
C THR A 144 3.16 -8.51 10.40
N THR A 145 3.25 -9.08 11.59
CA THR A 145 2.55 -10.33 11.89
C THR A 145 1.14 -10.07 12.39
N SER A 146 0.92 -9.11 13.27
CA SER A 146 -0.39 -8.88 13.89
C SER A 146 -0.82 -7.41 13.99
N GLY A 147 -0.04 -6.47 13.51
CA GLY A 147 -0.40 -5.05 13.45
C GLY A 147 -1.21 -4.70 12.19
N ASP A 148 -1.94 -3.61 12.26
CA ASP A 148 -2.60 -3.04 11.10
C ASP A 148 -1.62 -2.23 10.24
N ILE A 149 -1.81 -2.27 8.92
CA ILE A 149 -1.00 -1.49 7.98
C ILE A 149 -1.89 -0.47 7.27
N ARG A 150 -1.51 0.81 7.36
CA ARG A 150 -2.21 1.91 6.69
C ARG A 150 -1.23 2.72 5.87
N LEU A 151 -1.51 2.84 4.58
CA LEU A 151 -0.76 3.65 3.64
C LEU A 151 -1.74 4.59 2.93
N TYR A 152 -1.54 5.90 3.08
CA TYR A 152 -2.44 6.88 2.47
C TYR A 152 -1.78 8.23 2.19
N ALA A 153 -2.33 8.91 1.20
CA ALA A 153 -1.95 10.26 0.80
C ALA A 153 -0.45 10.41 0.47
N ILE A 154 0.14 9.43 -0.23
CA ILE A 154 1.54 9.45 -0.67
C ILE A 154 1.68 9.11 -2.14
N ASP A 155 2.76 9.58 -2.73
CA ASP A 155 3.20 9.17 -4.06
C ASP A 155 3.89 7.81 -3.96
N VAL A 156 3.48 6.87 -4.80
CA VAL A 156 4.02 5.51 -4.79
C VAL A 156 4.35 5.04 -6.21
N ASP A 157 5.47 4.36 -6.36
CA ASP A 157 5.77 3.57 -7.55
C ASP A 157 5.26 2.14 -7.36
N LYS A 158 5.71 1.47 -6.32
CA LYS A 158 5.28 0.13 -5.96
C LYS A 158 4.97 0.01 -4.48
N VAL A 159 3.95 -0.76 -4.17
CA VAL A 159 3.57 -1.09 -2.80
C VAL A 159 3.47 -2.60 -2.66
N LYS A 160 4.20 -3.14 -1.70
CA LYS A 160 4.06 -4.53 -1.27
C LYS A 160 3.76 -4.60 0.21
N VAL A 161 2.61 -5.16 0.55
CA VAL A 161 2.12 -5.26 1.93
C VAL A 161 1.88 -6.71 2.29
N ASN A 162 2.45 -7.16 3.41
CA ASN A 162 2.25 -8.50 3.93
C ASN A 162 1.85 -8.45 5.41
N THR A 163 0.76 -9.10 5.78
CA THR A 163 0.42 -9.29 7.19
C THR A 163 -0.17 -10.67 7.43
N THR A 164 -0.07 -11.18 8.66
CA THR A 164 -0.71 -12.45 9.01
C THR A 164 -2.10 -12.24 9.58
N SER A 165 -2.31 -11.28 10.48
CA SER A 165 -3.61 -11.08 11.14
C SER A 165 -4.04 -9.63 11.33
N GLY A 166 -3.38 -8.68 10.70
CA GLY A 166 -3.77 -7.27 10.70
C GLY A 166 -4.63 -6.88 9.51
N ASP A 167 -5.38 -5.82 9.66
CA ASP A 167 -6.10 -5.22 8.55
C ASP A 167 -5.17 -4.31 7.72
N VAL A 168 -5.34 -4.36 6.42
CA VAL A 168 -4.55 -3.57 5.47
C VAL A 168 -5.44 -2.52 4.81
N ARG A 169 -4.96 -1.27 4.78
CA ARG A 169 -5.58 -0.20 4.03
C ARG A 169 -4.55 0.53 3.17
N VAL A 170 -4.76 0.51 1.86
CA VAL A 170 -3.90 1.16 0.86
C VAL A 170 -4.72 2.17 0.08
N GLU A 171 -4.46 3.44 0.31
CA GLU A 171 -5.17 4.58 -0.29
C GLU A 171 -4.13 5.64 -0.70
N PRO A 172 -3.40 5.47 -1.83
CA PRO A 172 -2.49 6.49 -2.35
C PRO A 172 -3.18 7.83 -2.59
N ASP A 173 -2.42 8.89 -2.80
CA ASP A 173 -3.00 10.19 -3.07
C ASP A 173 -3.81 10.19 -4.38
N ALA A 174 -4.92 10.91 -4.37
CA ALA A 174 -5.80 11.01 -5.54
C ALA A 174 -5.06 11.65 -6.72
N GLY A 175 -5.09 10.95 -7.87
CA GLY A 175 -4.40 11.38 -9.08
C GLY A 175 -2.99 10.81 -9.27
N ILE A 176 -2.44 10.12 -8.28
CA ILE A 176 -1.21 9.36 -8.43
C ILE A 176 -1.54 7.96 -8.95
N ARG A 177 -0.84 7.53 -10.00
CA ARG A 177 -0.97 6.18 -10.54
C ARG A 177 0.25 5.36 -10.14
N ALA A 178 0.06 4.45 -9.21
CA ALA A 178 1.08 3.46 -8.86
C ALA A 178 1.38 2.53 -10.05
N LYS A 179 2.58 1.97 -10.11
CA LYS A 179 2.90 0.92 -11.07
C LYS A 179 2.28 -0.41 -10.65
N GLU A 180 2.41 -0.74 -9.37
CA GLU A 180 2.01 -2.03 -8.81
C GLU A 180 1.60 -1.88 -7.34
N ILE A 181 0.51 -2.52 -6.97
CA ILE A 181 0.05 -2.67 -5.58
C ILE A 181 -0.18 -4.16 -5.32
N ASP A 182 0.59 -4.75 -4.41
CA ASP A 182 0.50 -6.15 -3.98
C ASP A 182 0.19 -6.21 -2.48
N VAL A 183 -0.98 -6.72 -2.14
CA VAL A 183 -1.45 -6.85 -0.74
C VAL A 183 -1.74 -8.30 -0.44
N THR A 184 -1.06 -8.85 0.55
CA THR A 184 -1.27 -10.21 1.04
C THR A 184 -1.60 -10.21 2.53
N THR A 185 -2.71 -10.85 2.92
CA THR A 185 -3.06 -11.07 4.33
C THR A 185 -3.59 -12.49 4.54
N ILE A 186 -3.33 -13.07 5.70
CA ILE A 186 -3.85 -14.41 5.99
C ILE A 186 -5.23 -14.33 6.65
N SER A 187 -5.40 -13.58 7.72
CA SER A 187 -6.67 -13.48 8.46
C SER A 187 -7.16 -12.06 8.72
N GLY A 188 -6.66 -11.08 8.00
CA GLY A 188 -7.13 -9.69 8.04
C GLY A 188 -7.94 -9.30 6.82
N GLY A 189 -8.61 -8.18 6.91
CA GLY A 189 -9.26 -7.55 5.78
C GLY A 189 -8.27 -6.73 4.95
N ALA A 190 -8.54 -6.60 3.65
CA ALA A 190 -7.79 -5.73 2.75
C ALA A 190 -8.72 -4.68 2.14
N THR A 191 -8.39 -3.42 2.30
CA THR A 191 -9.05 -2.30 1.62
C THR A 191 -8.05 -1.61 0.72
N VAL A 192 -8.31 -1.56 -0.58
CA VAL A 192 -7.46 -0.91 -1.57
C VAL A 192 -8.32 0.06 -2.37
N SER A 193 -7.95 1.34 -2.37
CA SER A 193 -8.61 2.37 -3.16
C SER A 193 -7.55 3.14 -3.94
N ALA A 194 -7.31 2.78 -5.21
CA ALA A 194 -6.16 3.30 -5.94
C ALA A 194 -6.32 3.31 -7.46
N CYS A 195 -5.55 4.19 -8.11
CA CYS A 195 -5.21 4.07 -9.52
C CYS A 195 -3.85 3.36 -9.66
N ALA A 196 -3.79 2.29 -10.44
CA ALA A 196 -2.53 1.55 -10.59
C ALA A 196 -2.38 0.90 -11.98
N GLY A 197 -1.17 0.45 -12.30
CA GLY A 197 -0.95 -0.47 -13.41
C GLY A 197 -1.54 -1.83 -13.08
N ASP A 198 -1.00 -2.45 -12.04
CA ASP A 198 -1.46 -3.75 -11.55
C ASP A 198 -1.87 -3.65 -10.07
N VAL A 199 -3.00 -4.27 -9.74
CA VAL A 199 -3.50 -4.42 -8.36
C VAL A 199 -3.67 -5.90 -8.08
N VAL A 200 -2.93 -6.41 -7.12
CA VAL A 200 -3.01 -7.80 -6.67
C VAL A 200 -3.41 -7.82 -5.20
N VAL A 201 -4.50 -8.49 -4.87
CA VAL A 201 -4.95 -8.62 -3.48
C VAL A 201 -5.23 -10.09 -3.17
N SER A 202 -4.52 -10.63 -2.21
CA SER A 202 -4.63 -12.03 -1.80
C SER A 202 -4.96 -12.13 -0.31
N THR A 203 -6.07 -12.81 0.01
CA THR A 203 -6.45 -13.10 1.41
C THR A 203 -6.78 -14.57 1.59
N VAL A 204 -6.41 -15.15 2.71
CA VAL A 204 -6.83 -16.50 3.02
C VAL A 204 -8.20 -16.48 3.70
N SER A 205 -8.38 -15.69 4.75
CA SER A 205 -9.62 -15.61 5.50
C SER A 205 -9.95 -14.17 5.86
N GLY A 206 -10.50 -13.42 4.93
CA GLY A 206 -10.78 -12.00 5.15
C GLY A 206 -11.73 -11.43 4.11
N LYS A 207 -12.04 -10.16 4.28
CA LYS A 207 -12.82 -9.40 3.30
C LYS A 207 -11.89 -8.54 2.48
N GLN A 208 -12.11 -8.51 1.18
CA GLN A 208 -11.46 -7.58 0.27
C GLN A 208 -12.47 -6.53 -0.17
N PHE A 209 -12.09 -5.26 -0.01
CA PHE A 209 -12.78 -4.12 -0.59
C PHE A 209 -11.79 -3.42 -1.53
N VAL A 210 -12.03 -3.53 -2.82
CA VAL A 210 -11.10 -3.02 -3.83
C VAL A 210 -11.85 -2.05 -4.74
N SER A 211 -11.48 -0.78 -4.67
CA SER A 211 -11.96 0.25 -5.58
C SER A 211 -10.77 0.72 -6.42
N CYS A 212 -10.71 0.33 -7.70
CA CYS A 212 -9.52 0.60 -8.50
C CYS A 212 -9.81 0.98 -9.95
N ASP A 213 -8.94 1.85 -10.46
CA ASP A 213 -8.73 2.09 -11.89
C ASP A 213 -7.38 1.49 -12.28
N ALA A 214 -7.39 0.32 -12.93
CA ALA A 214 -6.19 -0.46 -13.17
C ALA A 214 -6.12 -1.01 -14.59
N ASN A 215 -4.90 -1.36 -15.05
CA ASN A 215 -4.78 -2.16 -16.26
C ASN A 215 -5.18 -3.63 -15.94
N ARG A 216 -4.79 -4.12 -14.75
CA ARG A 216 -5.15 -5.45 -14.27
C ARG A 216 -5.46 -5.44 -12.78
N ALA A 217 -6.58 -6.07 -12.40
CA ALA A 217 -6.93 -6.36 -11.03
C ALA A 217 -7.02 -7.89 -10.84
N ASP A 218 -6.17 -8.44 -9.96
CA ASP A 218 -6.07 -9.87 -9.65
C ASP A 218 -6.40 -10.09 -8.17
N LEU A 219 -7.58 -10.66 -7.90
CA LEU A 219 -8.15 -10.77 -6.57
C LEU A 219 -8.34 -12.22 -6.17
N ASN A 220 -7.66 -12.63 -5.13
CA ASN A 220 -7.61 -14.02 -4.69
C ASN A 220 -8.12 -14.18 -3.26
N VAL A 221 -9.07 -15.08 -3.02
CA VAL A 221 -9.57 -15.40 -1.69
C VAL A 221 -9.76 -16.90 -1.51
N VAL A 222 -9.35 -17.42 -0.37
CA VAL A 222 -9.65 -18.81 -0.04
C VAL A 222 -11.00 -18.92 0.67
N SER A 223 -11.23 -18.14 1.74
CA SER A 223 -12.48 -18.17 2.51
C SER A 223 -12.82 -16.76 2.98
N GLY A 224 -13.64 -16.06 2.25
CA GLY A 224 -13.96 -14.68 2.57
C GLY A 224 -14.95 -14.06 1.60
N LYS A 225 -14.85 -12.76 1.43
CA LYS A 225 -15.66 -12.03 0.44
C LYS A 225 -14.81 -11.04 -0.33
N ILE A 226 -15.04 -11.00 -1.63
CA ILE A 226 -14.49 -9.97 -2.50
C ILE A 226 -15.64 -9.03 -2.87
N HIS A 227 -15.43 -7.73 -2.63
CA HIS A 227 -16.21 -6.66 -3.23
C HIS A 227 -15.26 -5.78 -3.99
N ALA A 228 -15.40 -5.75 -5.30
CA ALA A 228 -14.54 -5.02 -6.20
C ALA A 228 -15.38 -4.09 -7.08
N GLU A 229 -14.92 -2.86 -7.24
CA GLU A 229 -15.55 -1.89 -8.12
C GLU A 229 -14.50 -1.05 -8.84
N GLY A 230 -14.82 -0.57 -10.03
CA GLY A 230 -13.95 0.36 -10.75
C GLY A 230 -13.83 0.12 -12.24
N ALA A 231 -12.79 0.71 -12.82
CA ALA A 231 -12.54 0.80 -14.25
C ALA A 231 -11.26 0.04 -14.64
N SER A 232 -11.20 -1.25 -14.36
CA SER A 232 -10.05 -2.07 -14.76
C SER A 232 -10.22 -2.63 -16.16
N GLU A 233 -9.12 -2.67 -16.94
CA GLU A 233 -9.13 -3.28 -18.29
C GLU A 233 -9.25 -4.80 -18.22
N GLU A 234 -8.71 -5.40 -17.17
CA GLU A 234 -8.69 -6.83 -16.95
C GLU A 234 -9.04 -7.14 -15.49
N TRP A 235 -9.99 -8.05 -15.30
CA TRP A 235 -10.37 -8.58 -14.00
C TRP A 235 -10.07 -10.07 -13.93
N GLU A 236 -9.27 -10.49 -12.96
CA GLU A 236 -9.03 -11.87 -12.61
C GLU A 236 -9.43 -12.12 -11.17
N ILE A 237 -10.37 -13.02 -10.95
CA ILE A 237 -10.87 -13.35 -9.61
C ILE A 237 -10.77 -14.84 -9.38
N SER A 238 -10.17 -15.23 -8.27
CA SER A 238 -10.09 -16.62 -7.83
C SER A 238 -10.64 -16.77 -6.42
N SER A 239 -11.60 -17.67 -6.23
CA SER A 239 -12.20 -17.94 -4.93
C SER A 239 -12.38 -19.44 -4.69
N VAL A 240 -11.96 -19.91 -3.52
CA VAL A 240 -12.23 -21.30 -3.16
C VAL A 240 -13.62 -21.43 -2.52
N SER A 241 -13.91 -20.65 -1.49
CA SER A 241 -15.17 -20.76 -0.71
C SER A 241 -15.69 -19.38 -0.28
N GLY A 242 -15.57 -18.38 -1.11
CA GLY A 242 -15.97 -17.02 -0.78
C GLY A 242 -16.80 -16.40 -1.89
N ASP A 243 -17.78 -15.59 -1.51
CA ASP A 243 -18.57 -14.84 -2.48
C ASP A 243 -17.73 -13.72 -3.11
N ALA A 244 -17.94 -13.44 -4.39
CA ALA A 244 -17.29 -12.38 -5.11
C ALA A 244 -18.32 -11.51 -5.86
N GLU A 245 -18.20 -10.20 -5.67
CA GLU A 245 -18.97 -9.19 -6.39
C GLU A 245 -18.03 -8.25 -7.12
N VAL A 246 -18.22 -8.08 -8.41
CA VAL A 246 -17.41 -7.22 -9.27
C VAL A 246 -18.31 -6.26 -10.02
N LEU A 247 -18.18 -4.98 -9.72
CA LEU A 247 -18.95 -3.89 -10.32
C LEU A 247 -18.06 -3.12 -11.30
N CYS A 248 -18.16 -3.45 -12.60
CA CYS A 248 -17.39 -2.77 -13.63
C CYS A 248 -18.03 -1.42 -13.94
N THR A 249 -17.47 -0.32 -13.45
CA THR A 249 -17.99 1.03 -13.71
C THR A 249 -17.74 1.49 -15.14
N VAL A 250 -16.71 0.95 -15.78
CA VAL A 250 -16.40 1.10 -17.21
C VAL A 250 -16.25 -0.29 -17.81
N ALA A 251 -16.67 -0.46 -19.06
CA ALA A 251 -16.53 -1.73 -19.76
C ALA A 251 -15.06 -2.14 -19.87
N PRO A 252 -14.65 -3.30 -19.34
CA PRO A 252 -13.29 -3.82 -19.51
C PRO A 252 -12.94 -3.97 -20.98
N THR A 253 -11.68 -3.80 -21.32
CA THR A 253 -11.22 -3.84 -22.71
C THR A 253 -10.46 -5.11 -23.05
N ARG A 254 -9.97 -5.85 -22.04
CA ARG A 254 -9.13 -7.04 -22.23
C ARG A 254 -9.86 -8.32 -21.90
N LYS A 255 -10.18 -8.58 -20.65
CA LYS A 255 -10.95 -9.78 -20.24
C LYS A 255 -11.56 -9.65 -18.84
N ILE A 256 -12.52 -10.53 -18.57
CA ILE A 256 -12.96 -10.90 -17.23
C ILE A 256 -12.79 -12.41 -17.08
N GLN A 257 -12.02 -12.83 -16.10
CA GLN A 257 -11.78 -14.24 -15.79
C GLN A 257 -12.08 -14.52 -14.33
N ILE A 258 -13.00 -15.43 -14.08
CA ILE A 258 -13.42 -15.79 -12.73
C ILE A 258 -13.42 -17.30 -12.57
N ASN A 259 -12.67 -17.76 -11.58
CA ASN A 259 -12.58 -19.18 -11.23
C ASN A 259 -13.00 -19.37 -9.79
N SER A 260 -13.98 -20.21 -9.53
CA SER A 260 -14.38 -20.50 -8.15
C SER A 260 -14.66 -21.98 -7.94
N MET A 261 -14.53 -22.45 -6.71
CA MET A 261 -14.94 -23.82 -6.37
C MET A 261 -16.34 -23.84 -5.77
N SER A 262 -16.59 -23.04 -4.73
CA SER A 262 -17.89 -23.02 -4.03
C SER A 262 -18.24 -21.60 -3.62
N ALA A 263 -18.60 -20.76 -4.60
CA ALA A 263 -18.86 -19.36 -4.36
C ALA A 263 -20.06 -18.86 -5.18
N ASN A 264 -20.75 -17.86 -4.63
CA ASN A 264 -21.65 -17.04 -5.44
C ASN A 264 -20.83 -15.89 -6.04
N VAL A 265 -20.90 -15.78 -7.35
CA VAL A 265 -20.17 -14.75 -8.08
C VAL A 265 -21.16 -13.86 -8.82
N HIS A 266 -21.01 -12.57 -8.63
CA HIS A 266 -21.82 -11.55 -9.30
C HIS A 266 -20.90 -10.59 -10.05
N VAL A 267 -21.10 -10.49 -11.36
CA VAL A 267 -20.44 -9.51 -12.21
C VAL A 267 -21.49 -8.59 -12.78
N ALA A 268 -21.37 -7.30 -12.50
CA ALA A 268 -22.22 -6.28 -13.09
C ALA A 268 -21.42 -5.47 -14.12
N LEU A 269 -21.94 -5.39 -15.34
CA LEU A 269 -21.34 -4.68 -16.44
C LEU A 269 -22.09 -3.36 -16.71
N PRO A 270 -21.41 -2.30 -17.15
CA PRO A 270 -22.06 -1.04 -17.45
C PRO A 270 -23.09 -1.19 -18.57
N GLY A 271 -24.17 -0.42 -18.47
CA GLY A 271 -25.29 -0.54 -19.41
C GLY A 271 -24.97 -0.18 -20.87
N ASP A 272 -23.86 0.56 -21.09
CA ASP A 272 -23.37 0.98 -22.40
C ASP A 272 -22.36 0.01 -23.03
N ILE A 273 -22.18 -1.17 -22.44
CA ILE A 273 -21.25 -2.18 -22.98
C ILE A 273 -21.60 -2.52 -24.44
N ARG A 274 -20.59 -2.44 -25.32
CA ARG A 274 -20.75 -2.67 -26.75
C ARG A 274 -20.92 -4.13 -27.12
N GLY A 275 -20.52 -5.04 -26.25
CA GLY A 275 -20.68 -6.47 -26.44
C GLY A 275 -19.61 -7.29 -25.77
N PHE A 276 -19.85 -8.59 -25.70
CA PHE A 276 -18.93 -9.57 -25.12
C PHE A 276 -19.19 -10.97 -25.70
N VAL A 277 -18.24 -11.87 -25.45
CA VAL A 277 -18.40 -13.31 -25.63
C VAL A 277 -18.17 -13.97 -24.27
N ALA A 278 -19.24 -14.50 -23.68
CA ALA A 278 -19.18 -15.13 -22.37
C ALA A 278 -19.13 -16.66 -22.51
N ASP A 279 -18.25 -17.26 -21.73
CA ASP A 279 -18.22 -18.69 -21.42
C ASP A 279 -18.49 -18.84 -19.92
N ILE A 280 -19.71 -19.29 -19.58
CA ILE A 280 -20.17 -19.36 -18.19
C ILE A 280 -20.55 -20.80 -17.90
N SER A 281 -19.84 -21.45 -17.01
CA SER A 281 -20.05 -22.84 -16.68
C SER A 281 -20.18 -23.08 -15.18
N SER A 282 -21.00 -24.06 -14.81
CA SER A 282 -21.16 -24.53 -13.45
C SER A 282 -21.50 -26.02 -13.43
N MET A 283 -20.80 -26.80 -12.62
CA MET A 283 -21.13 -28.22 -12.46
C MET A 283 -22.42 -28.45 -11.68
N SER A 284 -22.66 -27.67 -10.62
CA SER A 284 -23.79 -27.83 -9.71
C SER A 284 -24.28 -26.50 -9.18
N GLY A 285 -24.56 -25.55 -10.06
CA GLY A 285 -24.95 -24.21 -9.66
C GLY A 285 -26.01 -23.61 -10.59
N LYS A 286 -26.45 -22.40 -10.21
CA LYS A 286 -27.38 -21.63 -11.01
C LYS A 286 -26.65 -20.57 -11.79
N ILE A 287 -26.87 -20.52 -13.10
CA ILE A 287 -26.37 -19.47 -13.98
C ILE A 287 -27.51 -18.47 -14.25
N VAL A 288 -27.25 -17.20 -14.07
CA VAL A 288 -28.14 -16.09 -14.42
C VAL A 288 -27.37 -15.12 -15.31
N ASN A 289 -27.81 -14.98 -16.55
CA ASN A 289 -27.25 -14.02 -17.49
C ASN A 289 -28.38 -13.10 -17.97
N GLU A 290 -28.42 -11.87 -17.50
CA GLU A 290 -29.47 -10.90 -17.84
C GLU A 290 -29.38 -10.38 -19.29
N PHE A 291 -28.23 -10.57 -19.93
CA PHE A 291 -28.07 -10.21 -21.34
C PHE A 291 -28.67 -11.26 -22.29
N GLY A 292 -29.06 -12.42 -21.77
CA GLY A 292 -29.68 -13.53 -22.51
C GLY A 292 -28.63 -14.43 -23.17
N PRO A 293 -28.17 -14.12 -24.41
CA PRO A 293 -27.22 -15.00 -25.09
C PRO A 293 -25.78 -14.82 -24.55
N ASN A 294 -24.98 -15.88 -24.62
CA ASN A 294 -23.56 -15.82 -24.28
C ASN A 294 -22.73 -14.95 -25.22
N ARG A 295 -23.29 -14.53 -26.31
CA ARG A 295 -22.72 -13.54 -27.23
C ARG A 295 -23.66 -12.35 -27.32
N TYR A 296 -23.18 -11.19 -26.89
CA TYR A 296 -23.95 -9.94 -26.86
C TYR A 296 -23.21 -8.85 -27.64
N GLY A 297 -23.93 -8.10 -28.45
CA GLY A 297 -23.41 -6.95 -29.17
C GLY A 297 -22.36 -7.28 -30.25
N THR A 298 -21.51 -6.31 -30.56
CA THR A 298 -20.53 -6.36 -31.66
C THR A 298 -19.07 -6.46 -31.18
N CYS A 299 -18.83 -6.18 -29.93
CA CYS A 299 -17.50 -6.29 -29.31
C CYS A 299 -17.26 -7.74 -28.84
N ALA A 300 -16.01 -8.18 -28.81
CA ALA A 300 -15.63 -9.53 -28.43
C ALA A 300 -14.88 -9.58 -27.09
N LEU A 301 -15.27 -8.76 -26.10
CA LEU A 301 -14.70 -8.85 -24.75
C LEU A 301 -14.88 -10.30 -24.24
N PRO A 302 -13.81 -11.04 -23.96
CA PRO A 302 -13.92 -12.37 -23.42
C PRO A 302 -14.30 -12.31 -21.92
N ILE A 303 -15.35 -13.03 -21.57
CA ILE A 303 -15.80 -13.23 -20.18
C ILE A 303 -15.81 -14.72 -19.92
N HIS A 304 -14.99 -15.16 -18.99
CA HIS A 304 -14.92 -16.55 -18.54
C HIS A 304 -15.29 -16.65 -17.08
N MET A 305 -16.31 -17.44 -16.75
CA MET A 305 -16.80 -17.60 -15.39
C MET A 305 -17.07 -19.08 -15.11
N ASP A 306 -16.26 -19.67 -14.28
CA ASP A 306 -16.38 -21.08 -13.89
C ASP A 306 -16.62 -21.26 -12.39
N THR A 307 -17.50 -22.19 -12.04
CA THR A 307 -17.66 -22.67 -10.65
C THR A 307 -17.98 -24.17 -10.61
N MET A 308 -17.51 -24.86 -9.60
CA MET A 308 -17.98 -26.22 -9.33
C MET A 308 -19.38 -26.20 -8.68
N SER A 309 -19.59 -25.27 -7.71
CA SER A 309 -20.85 -25.12 -6.99
C SER A 309 -21.08 -23.68 -6.61
N GLY A 310 -22.29 -23.21 -6.80
CA GLY A 310 -22.64 -21.83 -6.47
C GLY A 310 -23.42 -21.14 -7.58
N LYS A 311 -23.74 -19.87 -7.37
CA LYS A 311 -24.50 -19.08 -8.32
C LYS A 311 -23.58 -18.15 -9.10
N LEU A 312 -23.62 -18.21 -10.43
CA LEU A 312 -22.97 -17.25 -11.29
C LEU A 312 -23.99 -16.26 -11.85
N MET A 313 -23.75 -14.98 -11.68
CA MET A 313 -24.61 -13.90 -12.17
C MET A 313 -23.83 -12.92 -13.02
N LEU A 314 -24.31 -12.69 -14.23
CA LEU A 314 -23.85 -11.62 -15.12
C LEU A 314 -25.03 -10.67 -15.34
N THR A 315 -24.93 -9.46 -14.83
CA THR A 315 -26.03 -8.49 -14.81
C THR A 315 -25.63 -7.14 -15.40
N ARG A 316 -26.59 -6.26 -15.54
CA ARG A 316 -26.35 -4.84 -15.83
C ARG A 316 -26.17 -4.08 -14.53
N LEU A 317 -25.23 -3.11 -14.57
CA LEU A 317 -24.98 -2.17 -13.46
C LEU A 317 -26.11 -1.16 -13.36
#